data_8cf85a6cc50d2229a889d7f47f1f8a3d
#
_entry.id   8cf85a6cc50d2229a889d7f47f1f8a3d
#
_cell.length_a   1.000
_cell.length_b   1.000
_cell.length_c   1.000
_cell.angle_alpha   90.00
_cell.angle_beta   90.00
_cell.angle_gamma   90.00
#
_symmetry.space_group_name_H-M   'P 1'
#
loop_
_entity.id
_entity.type
_entity.pdbx_description
1 polymer ?
#
loop_
_entity_poly.entity_id
_entity_poly.type
_entity_poly.pdbx_seq_one_letter_code
_entity_poly.pdbx_strand_id
1 'polypeptide(L)'
;QLPALLLDGTAIVVSPLIALMKNQVDAIRGISKQDGVAHVLNSSLTKGQVQVVKDDITNGITKLLFVAPESLTKQDYVDFLRSVSISFMAVDEAHCISEWGHDFRPEYRNLREILDRIDEKIPVIGLTATATPKVQEDILKNLGITDAVSFKESFNRPNLFYEVLPK
;
A
#
# COMPACT_ATOMS: atom_id res chain seq x y z
N GLN A 1 -2.46 9.31 -1.52
CA GLN A 1 -3.52 9.15 -2.54
C GLN A 1 -3.46 10.25 -3.62
N LEU A 2 -3.34 11.54 -3.22
CA LEU A 2 -3.31 12.65 -4.19
C LEU A 2 -2.25 12.51 -5.30
N PRO A 3 -0.99 12.14 -5.01
CA PRO A 3 0.00 11.92 -6.07
C PRO A 3 -0.43 10.88 -7.11
N ALA A 4 -1.10 9.81 -6.68
CA ALA A 4 -1.58 8.77 -7.58
C ALA A 4 -2.60 9.28 -8.60
N LEU A 5 -3.45 10.23 -8.20
CA LEU A 5 -4.45 10.83 -9.10
C LEU A 5 -3.83 11.77 -10.15
N LEU A 6 -2.63 12.29 -9.87
CA LEU A 6 -1.95 13.28 -10.72
C LEU A 6 -0.88 12.66 -11.63
N LEU A 7 -0.30 11.52 -11.22
CA LEU A 7 0.76 10.86 -11.97
C LEU A 7 0.19 9.95 -13.06
N ASP A 8 1.01 9.70 -14.09
CA ASP A 8 0.71 8.69 -15.09
C ASP A 8 0.90 7.29 -14.53
N GLY A 9 0.09 6.34 -15.01
CA GLY A 9 0.09 4.96 -14.52
C GLY A 9 -0.79 4.75 -13.28
N THR A 10 -0.70 3.56 -12.70
CA THR A 10 -1.46 3.12 -11.54
C THR A 10 -0.55 3.04 -10.31
N ALA A 11 -0.91 3.69 -9.21
CA ALA A 11 -0.25 3.50 -7.93
C ALA A 11 -0.77 2.23 -7.25
N ILE A 12 0.14 1.41 -6.73
CA ILE A 12 -0.19 0.21 -5.95
C ILE A 12 -0.08 0.56 -4.47
N VAL A 13 -1.13 0.27 -3.69
CA VAL A 13 -1.13 0.43 -2.23
C VAL A 13 -1.29 -0.95 -1.59
N VAL A 14 -0.22 -1.45 -1.00
CA VAL A 14 -0.25 -2.70 -0.24
C VAL A 14 -0.75 -2.40 1.17
N SER A 15 -1.85 -3.03 1.56
CA SER A 15 -2.44 -2.83 2.90
C SER A 15 -2.93 -4.16 3.48
N PRO A 16 -2.79 -4.40 4.80
CA PRO A 16 -3.15 -5.68 5.42
C PRO A 16 -4.64 -5.79 5.74
N LEU A 17 -5.39 -4.69 5.66
CA LEU A 17 -6.77 -4.61 6.15
C LEU A 17 -7.77 -4.44 5.01
N ILE A 18 -8.39 -5.54 4.59
CA ILE A 18 -9.36 -5.57 3.47
C ILE A 18 -10.52 -4.57 3.67
N ALA A 19 -11.06 -4.47 4.89
CA ALA A 19 -12.15 -3.54 5.19
C ALA A 19 -11.72 -2.08 5.01
N LEU A 20 -10.49 -1.74 5.43
CA LEU A 20 -9.94 -0.40 5.27
C LEU A 20 -9.72 -0.06 3.79
N MET A 21 -9.18 -1.01 3.01
CA MET A 21 -8.99 -0.83 1.57
C MET A 21 -10.31 -0.49 0.88
N LYS A 22 -11.40 -1.21 1.22
CA LYS A 22 -12.72 -0.94 0.64
C LYS A 22 -13.20 0.47 0.97
N ASN A 23 -13.12 0.88 2.23
CA ASN A 23 -13.53 2.22 2.65
C ASN A 23 -12.74 3.32 1.91
N GLN A 24 -11.44 3.13 1.71
CA GLN A 24 -10.60 4.07 0.97
C GLN A 24 -10.97 4.13 -0.51
N VAL A 25 -11.24 3.00 -1.15
CA VAL A 25 -11.71 2.95 -2.54
C VAL A 25 -13.04 3.68 -2.68
N ASP A 26 -14.00 3.40 -1.80
CA ASP A 26 -15.32 4.03 -1.83
C ASP A 26 -15.22 5.57 -1.67
N ALA A 27 -14.35 6.04 -0.77
CA ALA A 27 -14.10 7.47 -0.59
C ALA A 27 -13.50 8.14 -1.85
N ILE A 28 -12.52 7.49 -2.51
CA ILE A 28 -11.88 8.01 -3.72
C ILE A 28 -12.88 8.06 -4.89
N ARG A 29 -13.68 7.01 -5.06
CA ARG A 29 -14.73 6.96 -6.09
C ARG A 29 -15.77 8.05 -5.88
N GLY A 30 -16.16 8.28 -4.62
CA GLY A 30 -17.09 9.36 -4.26
C GLY A 30 -16.59 10.76 -4.64
N ILE A 31 -15.29 11.01 -4.52
CA ILE A 31 -14.68 12.31 -4.89
C ILE A 31 -14.52 12.42 -6.41
N SER A 32 -14.03 11.39 -7.07
CA SER A 32 -13.73 11.41 -8.52
C SER A 32 -14.96 11.26 -9.40
N LYS A 33 -16.06 10.72 -8.86
CA LYS A 33 -17.28 10.33 -9.60
C LYS A 33 -17.01 9.32 -10.73
N GLN A 34 -15.91 8.55 -10.62
CA GLN A 34 -15.52 7.49 -11.55
C GLN A 34 -15.24 6.21 -10.77
N ASP A 35 -16.05 5.18 -11.00
CA ASP A 35 -15.93 3.90 -10.27
C ASP A 35 -14.61 3.18 -10.57
N GLY A 36 -14.11 3.26 -11.80
CA GLY A 36 -12.87 2.62 -12.23
C GLY A 36 -11.59 3.28 -11.73
N VAL A 37 -11.65 4.49 -11.13
CA VAL A 37 -10.44 5.24 -10.69
C VAL A 37 -9.66 4.54 -9.59
N ALA A 38 -10.33 3.75 -8.77
CA ALA A 38 -9.72 2.97 -7.70
C ALA A 38 -10.36 1.59 -7.57
N HIS A 39 -9.53 0.58 -7.33
CA HIS A 39 -9.95 -0.80 -7.15
C HIS A 39 -9.27 -1.46 -5.94
N VAL A 40 -9.87 -2.55 -5.46
CA VAL A 40 -9.24 -3.48 -4.52
C VAL A 40 -8.94 -4.77 -5.26
N LEU A 41 -7.76 -5.36 -5.02
CA LEU A 41 -7.39 -6.68 -5.48
C LEU A 41 -7.10 -7.57 -4.26
N ASN A 42 -7.97 -8.51 -3.98
CA ASN A 42 -7.84 -9.47 -2.90
C ASN A 42 -8.43 -10.83 -3.26
N SER A 43 -8.34 -11.80 -2.35
CA SER A 43 -8.78 -13.19 -2.58
C SER A 43 -10.31 -13.36 -2.64
N SER A 44 -11.10 -12.36 -2.24
CA SER A 44 -12.57 -12.44 -2.23
C SER A 44 -13.21 -12.10 -3.58
N LEU A 45 -12.42 -11.55 -4.53
CA LEU A 45 -12.94 -11.17 -5.85
C LEU A 45 -13.22 -12.40 -6.71
N THR A 46 -14.35 -12.37 -7.43
CA THR A 46 -14.64 -13.33 -8.50
C THR A 46 -13.73 -13.10 -9.71
N LYS A 47 -13.58 -14.11 -10.56
CA LYS A 47 -12.80 -14.00 -11.81
C LYS A 47 -13.28 -12.85 -12.70
N GLY A 48 -14.59 -12.63 -12.80
CA GLY A 48 -15.16 -11.51 -13.56
C GLY A 48 -14.77 -10.14 -12.99
N GLN A 49 -14.82 -10.00 -11.66
CA GLN A 49 -14.40 -8.76 -11.01
C GLN A 49 -12.89 -8.49 -11.18
N VAL A 50 -12.06 -9.52 -11.09
CA VAL A 50 -10.62 -9.40 -11.38
C VAL A 50 -10.38 -8.96 -12.81
N GLN A 51 -11.18 -9.48 -13.78
CA GLN A 51 -11.04 -9.06 -15.18
C GLN A 51 -11.38 -7.58 -15.36
N VAL A 52 -12.47 -7.08 -14.75
CA VAL A 52 -12.81 -5.65 -14.78
C VAL A 52 -11.67 -4.78 -14.24
N VAL A 53 -11.06 -5.18 -13.11
CA VAL A 53 -9.91 -4.47 -12.54
C VAL A 53 -8.74 -4.42 -13.52
N LYS A 54 -8.43 -5.55 -14.16
CA LYS A 54 -7.35 -5.63 -15.16
C LYS A 54 -7.62 -4.76 -16.39
N ASP A 55 -8.84 -4.78 -16.89
CA ASP A 55 -9.25 -3.98 -18.05
C ASP A 55 -9.16 -2.48 -17.75
N ASP A 56 -9.64 -2.03 -16.58
CA ASP A 56 -9.58 -0.63 -16.17
C ASP A 56 -8.13 -0.14 -15.99
N ILE A 57 -7.23 -0.99 -15.45
CA ILE A 57 -5.80 -0.67 -15.34
C ILE A 57 -5.17 -0.58 -16.73
N THR A 58 -5.41 -1.55 -17.60
CA THR A 58 -4.87 -1.58 -18.97
C THR A 58 -5.32 -0.38 -19.78
N ASN A 59 -6.55 0.06 -19.59
CA ASN A 59 -7.12 1.26 -20.25
C ASN A 59 -6.69 2.59 -19.59
N GLY A 60 -5.86 2.55 -18.54
CA GLY A 60 -5.37 3.76 -17.84
C GLY A 60 -6.43 4.49 -17.01
N ILE A 61 -7.58 3.85 -16.75
CA ILE A 61 -8.67 4.41 -15.95
C ILE A 61 -8.31 4.37 -14.46
N THR A 62 -7.70 3.25 -14.01
CA THR A 62 -7.36 3.04 -12.61
C THR A 62 -6.11 3.80 -12.21
N LYS A 63 -6.25 4.69 -11.24
CA LYS A 63 -5.15 5.46 -10.64
C LYS A 63 -4.64 4.86 -9.34
N LEU A 64 -5.50 4.16 -8.60
CA LEU A 64 -5.15 3.50 -7.33
C LEU A 64 -5.63 2.06 -7.32
N LEU A 65 -4.70 1.15 -7.08
CA LEU A 65 -4.98 -0.27 -6.85
C LEU A 65 -4.56 -0.64 -5.42
N PHE A 66 -5.53 -0.91 -4.57
CA PHE A 66 -5.27 -1.46 -3.23
C PHE A 66 -5.14 -2.97 -3.30
N VAL A 67 -4.06 -3.51 -2.76
CA VAL A 67 -3.75 -4.94 -2.88
C VAL A 67 -3.45 -5.53 -1.51
N ALA A 68 -4.06 -6.66 -1.22
CA ALA A 68 -3.67 -7.46 -0.07
C ALA A 68 -2.31 -8.15 -0.35
N PRO A 69 -1.37 -8.19 0.61
CA PRO A 69 -0.02 -8.72 0.40
C PRO A 69 -0.01 -10.17 -0.12
N GLU A 70 -0.93 -11.00 0.37
CA GLU A 70 -1.09 -12.39 -0.10
C GLU A 70 -1.52 -12.49 -1.57
N SER A 71 -2.13 -11.46 -2.12
CA SER A 71 -2.49 -11.44 -3.54
C SER A 71 -1.28 -11.23 -4.44
N LEU A 72 -0.26 -10.53 -3.97
CA LEU A 72 0.98 -10.30 -4.69
C LEU A 72 1.87 -11.55 -4.76
N THR A 73 1.58 -12.62 -4.01
CA THR A 73 2.29 -13.89 -4.12
C THR A 73 1.85 -14.71 -5.34
N LYS A 74 0.70 -14.35 -5.95
CA LYS A 74 0.17 -15.06 -7.13
C LYS A 74 0.90 -14.63 -8.39
N GLN A 75 1.51 -15.59 -9.09
CA GLN A 75 2.28 -15.32 -10.32
C GLN A 75 1.50 -14.54 -11.36
N ASP A 76 0.23 -14.90 -11.61
CA ASP A 76 -0.63 -14.24 -12.59
C ASP A 76 -0.83 -12.75 -12.32
N TYR A 77 -0.79 -12.32 -11.05
CA TYR A 77 -0.91 -10.91 -10.70
C TYR A 77 0.42 -10.18 -10.90
N VAL A 78 1.53 -10.80 -10.53
CA VAL A 78 2.87 -10.24 -10.75
C VAL A 78 3.11 -10.06 -12.25
N ASP A 79 2.80 -11.07 -13.07
CA ASP A 79 2.98 -11.01 -14.53
C ASP A 79 2.09 -9.93 -15.15
N PHE A 80 0.86 -9.78 -14.67
CA PHE A 80 -0.02 -8.70 -15.11
C PHE A 80 0.55 -7.32 -14.71
N LEU A 81 0.99 -7.13 -13.48
CA LEU A 81 1.53 -5.84 -13.02
C LEU A 81 2.82 -5.45 -13.75
N ARG A 82 3.63 -6.41 -14.21
CA ARG A 82 4.80 -6.16 -15.09
C ARG A 82 4.42 -5.62 -16.45
N SER A 83 3.21 -5.89 -16.94
CA SER A 83 2.74 -5.51 -18.26
C SER A 83 2.11 -4.12 -18.33
N VAL A 84 1.93 -3.46 -17.20
CA VAL A 84 1.24 -2.17 -17.10
C VAL A 84 2.13 -1.08 -16.49
N SER A 85 1.77 0.18 -16.71
CA SER A 85 2.51 1.30 -16.15
C SER A 85 2.16 1.50 -14.67
N ILE A 86 3.17 1.42 -13.80
CA ILE A 86 3.03 1.66 -12.35
C ILE A 86 3.73 2.96 -12.00
N SER A 87 3.01 3.87 -11.34
CA SER A 87 3.54 5.17 -10.94
C SER A 87 4.42 5.08 -9.70
N PHE A 88 3.99 4.36 -8.68
CA PHE A 88 4.74 4.06 -7.45
C PHE A 88 4.05 2.94 -6.67
N MET A 89 4.76 2.41 -5.66
CA MET A 89 4.18 1.51 -4.68
C MET A 89 4.23 2.12 -3.27
N ALA A 90 3.10 2.11 -2.58
CA ALA A 90 2.99 2.48 -1.18
C ALA A 90 2.74 1.22 -0.34
N VAL A 91 3.55 1.01 0.69
CA VAL A 91 3.38 -0.06 1.68
C VAL A 91 2.79 0.56 2.93
N ASP A 92 1.49 0.35 3.12
CA ASP A 92 0.76 0.79 4.29
C ASP A 92 1.01 -0.17 5.46
N GLU A 93 0.93 0.34 6.69
CA GLU A 93 1.28 -0.41 7.90
C GLU A 93 2.65 -1.11 7.78
N ALA A 94 3.64 -0.38 7.24
CA ALA A 94 4.95 -0.92 6.93
C ALA A 94 5.66 -1.58 8.14
N HIS A 95 5.23 -1.27 9.38
CA HIS A 95 5.73 -1.94 10.59
C HIS A 95 5.47 -3.45 10.60
N CYS A 96 4.49 -3.92 9.80
CA CYS A 96 4.21 -5.36 9.63
C CYS A 96 5.39 -6.14 9.01
N ILE A 97 6.37 -5.47 8.39
CA ILE A 97 7.56 -6.11 7.82
C ILE A 97 8.56 -6.56 8.90
N SER A 98 8.52 -5.93 10.07
CA SER A 98 9.50 -6.12 11.14
C SER A 98 9.02 -7.16 12.16
N GLU A 99 9.88 -8.13 12.49
CA GLU A 99 9.66 -9.06 13.60
C GLU A 99 9.65 -8.37 14.97
N TRP A 100 10.17 -7.15 15.03
CA TRP A 100 10.17 -6.32 16.22
C TRP A 100 8.95 -5.39 16.29
N GLY A 101 8.09 -5.44 15.26
CA GLY A 101 6.80 -4.75 15.25
C GLY A 101 5.75 -5.51 16.05
N HIS A 102 4.69 -4.80 16.43
CA HIS A 102 3.59 -5.40 17.21
C HIS A 102 2.62 -6.25 16.36
N ASP A 103 2.68 -6.17 15.04
CA ASP A 103 1.82 -6.91 14.09
C ASP A 103 2.66 -7.45 12.91
N PHE A 104 3.65 -8.29 13.23
CA PHE A 104 4.48 -8.90 12.18
C PHE A 104 3.66 -9.81 11.26
N ARG A 105 3.86 -9.64 9.94
CA ARG A 105 3.21 -10.45 8.90
C ARG A 105 4.23 -11.02 7.93
N PRO A 106 4.38 -12.35 7.85
CA PRO A 106 5.34 -12.99 6.95
C PRO A 106 5.22 -12.57 5.49
N GLU A 107 3.99 -12.28 5.02
CA GLU A 107 3.72 -11.87 3.66
C GLU A 107 4.39 -10.53 3.29
N TYR A 108 4.61 -9.66 4.28
CA TYR A 108 5.32 -8.39 4.09
C TYR A 108 6.83 -8.57 3.87
N ARG A 109 7.43 -9.66 4.37
CA ARG A 109 8.86 -9.94 4.20
C ARG A 109 9.27 -10.10 2.74
N ASN A 110 8.39 -10.66 1.93
CA ASN A 110 8.68 -10.96 0.54
C ASN A 110 8.36 -9.80 -0.41
N LEU A 111 7.85 -8.66 0.12
CA LEU A 111 7.43 -7.54 -0.73
C LEU A 111 8.57 -7.00 -1.58
N ARG A 112 9.80 -6.90 -1.05
CA ARG A 112 10.95 -6.42 -1.84
C ARG A 112 11.22 -7.31 -3.05
N GLU A 113 11.28 -8.63 -2.85
CA GLU A 113 11.49 -9.59 -3.93
C GLU A 113 10.38 -9.51 -4.98
N ILE A 114 9.12 -9.36 -4.54
CA ILE A 114 7.97 -9.21 -5.45
C ILE A 114 8.08 -7.90 -6.22
N LEU A 115 8.47 -6.80 -5.57
CA LEU A 115 8.70 -5.51 -6.21
C LEU A 115 9.75 -5.60 -7.30
N ASP A 116 10.90 -6.19 -7.02
CA ASP A 116 11.98 -6.38 -7.98
C ASP A 116 11.56 -7.23 -9.17
N ARG A 117 10.65 -8.17 -8.95
CA ARG A 117 10.08 -8.99 -10.04
C ARG A 117 9.11 -8.21 -10.91
N ILE A 118 8.44 -7.18 -10.40
CA ILE A 118 7.54 -6.31 -11.18
C ILE A 118 8.38 -5.30 -11.97
N ASP A 119 9.08 -4.43 -11.29
CA ASP A 119 10.06 -3.48 -11.84
C ASP A 119 10.89 -2.90 -10.69
N GLU A 120 12.21 -3.12 -10.72
CA GLU A 120 13.15 -2.64 -9.70
C GLU A 120 13.25 -1.11 -9.59
N LYS A 121 12.76 -0.38 -10.60
CA LYS A 121 12.79 1.09 -10.66
C LYS A 121 11.54 1.76 -10.08
N ILE A 122 10.53 0.99 -9.67
CA ILE A 122 9.31 1.56 -9.08
C ILE A 122 9.65 2.32 -7.80
N PRO A 123 9.28 3.61 -7.67
CA PRO A 123 9.42 4.34 -6.42
C PRO A 123 8.61 3.67 -5.30
N VAL A 124 9.23 3.50 -4.13
CA VAL A 124 8.60 2.82 -2.98
C VAL A 124 8.44 3.81 -1.82
N ILE A 125 7.27 3.78 -1.20
CA ILE A 125 6.92 4.57 -0.02
C ILE A 125 6.50 3.63 1.10
N GLY A 126 7.16 3.67 2.25
CA GLY A 126 6.72 2.99 3.47
C GLY A 126 5.95 3.94 4.37
N LEU A 127 4.77 3.54 4.83
CA LEU A 127 3.89 4.33 5.70
C LEU A 127 3.58 3.53 6.97
N THR A 128 3.74 4.15 8.13
CA THR A 128 3.35 3.56 9.41
C THR A 128 3.05 4.64 10.45
N ALA A 129 2.06 4.40 11.29
CA ALA A 129 1.76 5.27 12.42
C ALA A 129 2.63 4.94 13.66
N THR A 130 3.13 3.71 13.75
CA THR A 130 3.78 3.20 14.96
C THR A 130 5.07 2.45 14.62
N ALA A 131 6.21 3.12 14.71
CA ALA A 131 7.49 2.47 14.50
C ALA A 131 8.55 3.02 15.46
N THR A 132 9.12 2.12 16.28
CA THR A 132 10.33 2.43 17.05
C THR A 132 11.52 2.62 16.11
N PRO A 133 12.63 3.24 16.55
CA PRO A 133 13.83 3.38 15.71
C PRO A 133 14.27 2.06 15.08
N LYS A 134 14.27 0.96 15.84
CA LYS A 134 14.62 -0.37 15.36
C LYS A 134 13.68 -0.88 14.27
N VAL A 135 12.37 -0.66 14.42
CA VAL A 135 11.37 -1.00 13.40
C VAL A 135 11.55 -0.15 12.15
N GLN A 136 11.90 1.14 12.28
CA GLN A 136 12.18 2.01 11.15
C GLN A 136 13.37 1.51 10.32
N GLU A 137 14.48 1.14 10.97
CA GLU A 137 15.64 0.54 10.30
C GLU A 137 15.27 -0.75 9.56
N ASP A 138 14.48 -1.61 10.20
CA ASP A 138 13.98 -2.85 9.59
C ASP A 138 13.11 -2.58 8.35
N ILE A 139 12.22 -1.58 8.40
CA ILE A 139 11.40 -1.16 7.26
C ILE A 139 12.29 -0.76 6.09
N LEU A 140 13.22 0.15 6.32
CA LEU A 140 14.13 0.66 5.28
C LEU A 140 14.93 -0.48 4.64
N LYS A 141 15.48 -1.38 5.47
CA LYS A 141 16.28 -2.52 5.02
C LYS A 141 15.44 -3.54 4.22
N ASN A 142 14.30 -3.95 4.76
CA ASN A 142 13.49 -5.00 4.14
C ASN A 142 12.73 -4.52 2.90
N LEU A 143 12.43 -3.22 2.77
CA LEU A 143 11.92 -2.63 1.54
C LEU A 143 13.03 -2.25 0.54
N GLY A 144 14.31 -2.34 0.93
CA GLY A 144 15.42 -1.97 0.06
C GLY A 144 15.47 -0.46 -0.27
N ILE A 145 15.04 0.40 0.68
CA ILE A 145 14.96 1.85 0.53
C ILE A 145 15.81 2.57 1.58
N THR A 146 17.02 2.07 1.83
CA THR A 146 17.94 2.60 2.87
C THR A 146 18.30 4.06 2.68
N ASP A 147 18.28 4.55 1.43
CA ASP A 147 18.59 5.94 1.08
C ASP A 147 17.34 6.83 1.00
N ALA A 148 16.17 6.31 1.43
CA ALA A 148 14.93 7.08 1.39
C ALA A 148 14.94 8.25 2.37
N VAL A 149 14.28 9.34 1.96
CA VAL A 149 14.01 10.46 2.86
C VAL A 149 12.95 10.03 3.87
N SER A 150 13.28 10.16 5.16
CA SER A 150 12.35 9.80 6.25
C SER A 150 11.72 11.05 6.85
N PHE A 151 10.39 11.03 6.94
CA PHE A 151 9.60 12.06 7.61
C PHE A 151 9.02 11.47 8.89
N LYS A 152 9.19 12.17 10.01
CA LYS A 152 8.68 11.74 11.31
C LYS A 152 8.06 12.91 12.04
N GLU A 153 6.81 12.73 12.45
CA GLU A 153 6.09 13.69 13.25
C GLU A 153 5.89 13.17 14.68
N SER A 154 5.71 14.10 15.61
CA SER A 154 5.43 13.78 17.00
C SER A 154 3.98 13.31 17.17
N PHE A 155 3.75 12.34 18.05
CA PHE A 155 2.39 11.97 18.50
C PHE A 155 1.77 13.02 19.42
N ASN A 156 2.58 13.95 19.95
CA ASN A 156 2.06 14.99 20.80
C ASN A 156 1.16 15.95 20.01
N ARG A 157 -0.06 16.08 20.47
CA ARG A 157 -1.05 17.00 19.93
C ARG A 157 -1.29 18.11 20.94
N PRO A 158 -0.70 19.31 20.76
CA PRO A 158 -0.79 20.38 21.74
C PRO A 158 -2.22 20.84 22.08
N ASN A 159 -3.16 20.55 21.18
CA ASN A 159 -4.58 20.86 21.35
C ASN A 159 -5.38 19.78 22.11
N LEU A 160 -4.74 18.67 22.52
CA LEU A 160 -5.36 17.61 23.32
C LEU A 160 -4.67 17.54 24.68
N PHE A 161 -5.48 17.62 25.73
CA PHE A 161 -5.03 17.46 27.12
C PHE A 161 -5.53 16.12 27.66
N TYR A 162 -4.63 15.33 28.25
CA TYR A 162 -4.94 14.07 28.91
C TYR A 162 -4.65 14.20 30.39
N GLU A 163 -5.64 13.93 31.24
CA GLU A 163 -5.50 13.96 32.70
C GLU A 163 -5.90 12.60 33.28
N VAL A 164 -5.08 12.10 34.19
CA VAL A 164 -5.40 10.91 35.01
C VAL A 164 -5.78 11.36 36.40
N LEU A 165 -7.03 11.21 36.73
CA LEU A 165 -7.53 11.51 38.08
C LEU A 165 -7.43 10.27 38.97
N PRO A 166 -6.91 10.39 40.21
CA PRO A 166 -6.97 9.30 41.19
C PRO A 166 -8.43 8.96 41.51
N LYS A 167 -8.69 7.65 41.70
CA LYS A 167 -10.01 7.15 42.13
C LYS A 167 -10.30 7.50 43.57
#